data_69ac075ea6aa850fc0af2cc0d6c10d55
#
_entry.id   69ac075ea6aa850fc0af2cc0d6c10d55
#
_cell.length_a   1.000
_cell.length_b   1.000
_cell.length_c   1.000
_cell.angle_alpha   90.00
_cell.angle_beta   90.00
_cell.angle_gamma   90.00
#
_symmetry.space_group_name_H-M   'P 1'
#
loop_
_entity.id
_entity.type
_entity.pdbx_description
1 polymer ?
#
loop_
_entity_poly.entity_id
_entity_poly.type
_entity_poly.pdbx_seq_one_letter_code
_entity_poly.pdbx_strand_id
1 'polypeptide(L)'
;MVHLGVDALLVTDLINVQYLTGFTGSNAALLVVGSDGEDGAADGTDEAEARTRFCTDGRYTTQSAAEVPDLPRVIGRPCDLALLRLAPGGVVGFEARSVTVADHAPLLAIAADSKRPIELAPTLDMVEGLRAVKDAGEIDALARACAVADRALEELIEAAGIRPGRTERAVGLDLDQRMRELGATDPAFETIVAAGANSAIPHHRPTGAVLAAGDFVKLDFGATVDGYHSDMTRTFVLGAPADWQREIYLVVQQAQTAGRLACRVGATGAEIDAAARDVISDAGYGPQFSHGLGHGVGLQIHEAPSLARESPSMMVPDMCVTVEPGVYLPGRGGVRIEDSGVIRADGGYYVLTQTSKELCVLA
;
A
#
# COMPACT_ATOMS: atom_id res chain seq x y z
N MET A 1 -1.20 -16.55 -16.88
CA MET A 1 -2.40 -16.70 -17.72
C MET A 1 -2.65 -18.16 -18.10
N VAL A 2 -1.71 -18.88 -18.67
CA VAL A 2 -1.90 -20.28 -19.13
C VAL A 2 -2.41 -21.21 -18.02
N HIS A 3 -1.87 -21.12 -16.78
CA HIS A 3 -2.34 -21.93 -15.65
C HIS A 3 -3.75 -21.58 -15.14
N LEU A 4 -4.31 -20.45 -15.55
CA LEU A 4 -5.64 -19.99 -15.12
C LEU A 4 -6.69 -20.13 -16.24
N GLY A 5 -6.30 -20.70 -17.40
CA GLY A 5 -7.21 -20.93 -18.51
C GLY A 5 -7.75 -19.65 -19.18
N VAL A 6 -6.99 -18.55 -19.13
CA VAL A 6 -7.35 -17.30 -19.83
C VAL A 6 -6.35 -17.04 -20.98
N ASP A 7 -6.89 -16.72 -22.15
CA ASP A 7 -6.11 -16.43 -23.35
C ASP A 7 -5.65 -14.96 -23.39
N ALA A 8 -6.44 -14.08 -22.77
CA ALA A 8 -6.11 -12.66 -22.62
C ALA A 8 -6.62 -12.12 -21.28
N LEU A 9 -6.01 -11.05 -20.77
CA LEU A 9 -6.44 -10.34 -19.56
C LEU A 9 -6.71 -8.87 -19.89
N LEU A 10 -7.92 -8.42 -19.59
CA LEU A 10 -8.31 -7.01 -19.64
C LEU A 10 -8.06 -6.38 -18.28
N VAL A 11 -7.03 -5.54 -18.20
CA VAL A 11 -6.63 -4.80 -17.00
C VAL A 11 -7.25 -3.41 -17.06
N THR A 12 -8.00 -3.04 -16.04
CA THR A 12 -8.77 -1.78 -15.95
C THR A 12 -8.47 -0.99 -14.69
N ASP A 13 -7.92 -1.63 -13.67
CA ASP A 13 -7.40 -0.95 -12.50
C ASP A 13 -6.18 -0.11 -12.88
N LEU A 14 -6.25 1.21 -12.64
CA LEU A 14 -5.20 2.14 -13.07
C LEU A 14 -3.85 1.88 -12.40
N ILE A 15 -3.84 1.36 -11.19
CA ILE A 15 -2.60 1.03 -10.48
C ILE A 15 -1.97 -0.21 -11.12
N ASN A 16 -2.78 -1.19 -11.51
CA ASN A 16 -2.32 -2.36 -12.25
C ASN A 16 -1.85 -2.00 -13.67
N VAL A 17 -2.53 -1.06 -14.33
CA VAL A 17 -2.06 -0.50 -15.61
C VAL A 17 -0.72 0.21 -15.41
N GLN A 18 -0.57 1.05 -14.38
CA GLN A 18 0.68 1.72 -14.05
C GLN A 18 1.80 0.71 -13.77
N TYR A 19 1.54 -0.31 -12.97
CA TYR A 19 2.51 -1.36 -12.66
C TYR A 19 3.03 -2.06 -13.92
N LEU A 20 2.14 -2.39 -14.85
CA LEU A 20 2.48 -3.14 -16.06
C LEU A 20 3.08 -2.28 -17.18
N THR A 21 2.85 -0.96 -17.19
CA THR A 21 3.18 -0.09 -18.34
C THR A 21 3.96 1.17 -17.96
N GLY A 22 4.02 1.54 -16.69
CA GLY A 22 4.54 2.83 -16.22
C GLY A 22 3.60 4.01 -16.47
N PHE A 23 2.40 3.83 -17.04
CA PHE A 23 1.49 4.92 -17.33
C PHE A 23 0.86 5.51 -16.07
N THR A 24 0.99 6.84 -15.90
CA THR A 24 0.53 7.55 -14.71
C THR A 24 -0.76 8.39 -14.90
N GLY A 25 -1.38 8.32 -16.08
CA GLY A 25 -2.60 9.06 -16.37
C GLY A 25 -3.85 8.48 -15.72
N SER A 26 -4.90 9.30 -15.60
CA SER A 26 -6.13 8.95 -14.86
C SER A 26 -7.20 8.21 -15.69
N ASN A 27 -6.88 7.74 -16.89
CA ASN A 27 -7.81 6.94 -17.71
C ASN A 27 -7.03 6.07 -18.69
N ALA A 28 -7.03 4.78 -18.46
CA ALA A 28 -6.40 3.79 -19.32
C ALA A 28 -6.98 2.39 -19.10
N ALA A 29 -6.66 1.50 -20.02
CA ALA A 29 -6.81 0.05 -19.86
C ALA A 29 -5.69 -0.64 -20.65
N LEU A 30 -5.41 -1.90 -20.29
CA LEU A 30 -4.44 -2.73 -20.98
C LEU A 30 -5.09 -4.08 -21.32
N LEU A 31 -4.92 -4.54 -22.55
CA LEU A 31 -5.24 -5.90 -22.96
C LEU A 31 -3.93 -6.68 -23.07
N VAL A 32 -3.66 -7.54 -22.12
CA VAL A 32 -2.51 -8.45 -22.15
C VAL A 32 -2.94 -9.74 -22.87
N VAL A 33 -2.22 -10.16 -23.90
CA VAL A 33 -2.50 -11.40 -24.63
C VAL A 33 -1.44 -12.44 -24.30
N GLY A 34 -1.88 -13.66 -23.94
CA GLY A 34 -0.97 -14.77 -23.69
C GLY A 34 -0.25 -15.20 -24.98
N SER A 35 1.00 -15.64 -24.85
CA SER A 35 1.65 -16.40 -25.91
C SER A 35 0.96 -17.75 -26.05
N ASP A 36 0.55 -18.14 -27.25
CA ASP A 36 0.02 -19.47 -27.54
C ASP A 36 1.12 -20.49 -27.16
N GLY A 37 0.93 -21.18 -26.03
CA GLY A 37 1.84 -22.21 -25.58
C GLY A 37 1.59 -23.46 -26.37
N GLU A 38 2.48 -23.77 -27.30
CA GLU A 38 2.90 -25.06 -27.83
C GLU A 38 3.48 -24.83 -29.23
N ASP A 39 4.73 -24.46 -29.26
CA ASP A 39 5.74 -25.01 -30.14
C ASP A 39 7.00 -24.17 -29.91
N GLY A 40 8.08 -24.84 -29.51
CA GLY A 40 9.34 -24.25 -29.10
C GLY A 40 10.08 -23.48 -30.21
N ALA A 41 9.49 -22.41 -30.68
CA ALA A 41 10.15 -21.40 -31.46
C ALA A 41 10.58 -20.26 -30.53
N ALA A 42 11.86 -19.98 -30.48
CA ALA A 42 12.51 -18.93 -29.69
C ALA A 42 12.14 -17.51 -30.15
N ASP A 43 10.89 -17.27 -30.61
CA ASP A 43 10.44 -16.01 -31.20
C ASP A 43 8.99 -15.62 -30.80
N GLY A 44 8.42 -16.28 -29.80
CA GLY A 44 7.05 -16.03 -29.37
C GLY A 44 6.81 -14.73 -28.60
N THR A 45 7.84 -14.03 -28.17
CA THR A 45 7.73 -12.77 -27.41
C THR A 45 7.23 -11.63 -28.29
N ASP A 46 7.75 -11.47 -29.48
CA ASP A 46 7.40 -10.38 -30.40
C ASP A 46 5.95 -10.45 -30.90
N GLU A 47 5.39 -11.64 -31.12
CA GLU A 47 3.99 -11.77 -31.54
C GLU A 47 2.98 -11.55 -30.42
N ALA A 48 3.27 -11.99 -29.20
CA ALA A 48 2.41 -11.76 -28.04
C ALA A 48 2.45 -10.28 -27.62
N GLU A 49 3.63 -9.65 -27.64
CA GLU A 49 3.80 -8.21 -27.43
C GLU A 49 3.10 -7.40 -28.53
N ALA A 50 3.15 -7.84 -29.79
CA ALA A 50 2.43 -7.21 -30.88
C ALA A 50 0.89 -7.29 -30.74
N ARG A 51 0.37 -8.21 -29.91
CA ARG A 51 -1.07 -8.35 -29.62
C ARG A 51 -1.50 -7.66 -28.33
N THR A 52 -0.59 -7.49 -27.34
CA THR A 52 -0.83 -6.68 -26.15
C THR A 52 -1.03 -5.23 -26.56
N ARG A 53 -2.07 -4.57 -26.04
CA ARG A 53 -2.47 -3.21 -26.44
C ARG A 53 -2.82 -2.37 -25.24
N PHE A 54 -2.26 -1.18 -25.23
CA PHE A 54 -2.60 -0.13 -24.30
C PHE A 54 -3.66 0.80 -24.89
N CYS A 55 -4.64 1.22 -24.06
CA CYS A 55 -5.65 2.20 -24.48
C CYS A 55 -5.71 3.35 -23.47
N THR A 56 -5.81 4.57 -24.01
CA THR A 56 -6.11 5.78 -23.25
C THR A 56 -6.95 6.74 -24.09
N ASP A 57 -7.34 7.89 -23.53
CA ASP A 57 -8.12 8.88 -24.31
C ASP A 57 -7.25 10.04 -24.83
N GLY A 58 -7.86 10.92 -25.63
CA GLY A 58 -7.18 12.02 -26.33
C GLY A 58 -6.48 13.04 -25.41
N ARG A 59 -6.78 13.08 -24.13
CA ARG A 59 -6.10 13.94 -23.14
C ARG A 59 -4.66 13.50 -22.89
N TYR A 60 -4.39 12.20 -23.07
CA TYR A 60 -3.12 11.55 -22.72
C TYR A 60 -2.29 11.13 -23.94
N THR A 61 -2.60 11.61 -25.14
CA THR A 61 -1.90 11.22 -26.38
C THR A 61 -0.38 11.46 -26.27
N THR A 62 0.04 12.63 -25.79
CA THR A 62 1.47 12.96 -25.62
C THR A 62 2.11 12.19 -24.48
N GLN A 63 1.43 12.13 -23.33
CA GLN A 63 1.93 11.43 -22.16
C GLN A 63 2.10 9.94 -22.43
N SER A 64 1.10 9.28 -23.01
CA SER A 64 1.20 7.86 -23.33
C SER A 64 2.26 7.54 -24.39
N ALA A 65 2.59 8.50 -25.28
CA ALA A 65 3.68 8.32 -26.20
C ALA A 65 5.07 8.32 -25.53
N ALA A 66 5.19 9.03 -24.42
CA ALA A 66 6.42 9.10 -23.63
C ALA A 66 6.54 7.96 -22.61
N GLU A 67 5.44 7.62 -21.92
CA GLU A 67 5.45 6.64 -20.83
C GLU A 67 5.26 5.19 -21.30
N VAL A 68 4.58 4.97 -22.45
CA VAL A 68 4.31 3.63 -23.02
C VAL A 68 4.76 3.58 -24.49
N PRO A 69 6.06 3.77 -24.77
CA PRO A 69 6.58 3.78 -26.15
C PRO A 69 6.53 2.40 -26.81
N ASP A 70 6.62 1.33 -26.02
CA ASP A 70 6.87 -0.04 -26.48
C ASP A 70 5.60 -0.81 -26.85
N LEU A 71 4.42 -0.30 -26.45
CA LEU A 71 3.15 -0.95 -26.75
C LEU A 71 2.35 -0.23 -27.85
N PRO A 72 1.63 -0.97 -28.72
CA PRO A 72 0.63 -0.39 -29.61
C PRO A 72 -0.44 0.36 -28.81
N ARG A 73 -0.59 1.66 -29.09
CA ARG A 73 -1.52 2.55 -28.39
C ARG A 73 -2.81 2.75 -29.17
N VAL A 74 -3.93 2.59 -28.48
CA VAL A 74 -5.27 2.90 -28.96
C VAL A 74 -5.74 4.18 -28.27
N ILE A 75 -6.20 5.15 -29.05
CA ILE A 75 -6.82 6.35 -28.49
C ILE A 75 -8.34 6.21 -28.67
N GLY A 76 -9.02 5.96 -27.54
CA GLY A 76 -10.46 5.68 -27.56
C GLY A 76 -11.08 5.77 -26.17
N ARG A 77 -12.43 5.80 -26.14
CA ARG A 77 -13.22 5.87 -24.89
C ARG A 77 -14.58 5.20 -25.08
N PRO A 78 -15.04 4.35 -24.16
CA PRO A 78 -14.33 3.81 -22.99
C PRO A 78 -13.17 2.90 -23.40
N CYS A 79 -12.07 2.91 -22.61
CA CYS A 79 -10.82 2.22 -22.97
C CYS A 79 -10.97 0.69 -22.95
N ASP A 80 -11.65 0.16 -21.96
CA ASP A 80 -11.95 -1.26 -21.76
C ASP A 80 -12.75 -1.83 -22.96
N LEU A 81 -13.82 -1.14 -23.36
CA LEU A 81 -14.65 -1.53 -24.49
C LEU A 81 -13.89 -1.43 -25.83
N ALA A 82 -13.03 -0.42 -25.97
CA ALA A 82 -12.21 -0.26 -27.16
C ALA A 82 -11.22 -1.44 -27.32
N LEU A 83 -10.61 -1.86 -26.21
CA LEU A 83 -9.68 -2.99 -26.19
C LEU A 83 -10.38 -4.33 -26.37
N LEU A 84 -11.51 -4.56 -25.74
CA LEU A 84 -12.24 -5.82 -25.86
C LEU A 84 -12.67 -6.11 -27.29
N ARG A 85 -13.02 -5.07 -28.08
CA ARG A 85 -13.28 -5.22 -29.53
C ARG A 85 -12.09 -5.70 -30.34
N LEU A 86 -10.89 -5.53 -29.83
CA LEU A 86 -9.63 -5.93 -30.45
C LEU A 86 -9.09 -7.27 -29.91
N ALA A 87 -9.78 -7.87 -28.94
CA ALA A 87 -9.38 -9.13 -28.35
C ALA A 87 -9.31 -10.26 -29.42
N PRO A 88 -8.37 -11.20 -29.29
CA PRO A 88 -8.18 -12.28 -30.27
C PRO A 88 -9.33 -13.28 -30.33
N GLY A 89 -10.24 -13.29 -29.37
CA GLY A 89 -11.22 -14.34 -29.08
C GLY A 89 -10.75 -15.22 -27.94
N GLY A 90 -11.51 -16.27 -27.63
CA GLY A 90 -11.20 -17.18 -26.51
C GLY A 90 -11.66 -16.64 -25.17
N VAL A 91 -11.03 -17.09 -24.09
CA VAL A 91 -11.35 -16.68 -22.73
C VAL A 91 -10.61 -15.41 -22.37
N VAL A 92 -11.35 -14.33 -22.16
CA VAL A 92 -10.80 -13.03 -21.73
C VAL A 92 -11.08 -12.84 -20.26
N GLY A 93 -10.02 -12.89 -19.46
CA GLY A 93 -10.09 -12.54 -18.04
C GLY A 93 -10.34 -11.05 -17.85
N PHE A 94 -11.04 -10.67 -16.80
CA PHE A 94 -11.20 -9.27 -16.40
C PHE A 94 -11.06 -9.15 -14.87
N GLU A 95 -10.61 -8.00 -14.39
CA GLU A 95 -10.40 -7.75 -12.96
C GLU A 95 -11.73 -7.58 -12.22
N ALA A 96 -12.17 -8.64 -11.55
CA ALA A 96 -13.49 -8.66 -10.88
C ALA A 96 -13.58 -7.70 -9.68
N ARG A 97 -12.45 -7.22 -9.14
CA ARG A 97 -12.44 -6.19 -8.07
C ARG A 97 -12.55 -4.78 -8.61
N SER A 98 -12.17 -4.54 -9.86
CA SER A 98 -12.16 -3.22 -10.50
C SER A 98 -13.40 -2.99 -11.38
N VAL A 99 -13.80 -4.00 -12.16
CA VAL A 99 -14.95 -3.91 -13.06
C VAL A 99 -16.25 -3.90 -12.25
N THR A 100 -16.98 -2.79 -12.30
CA THR A 100 -18.28 -2.68 -11.62
C THR A 100 -19.36 -3.47 -12.37
N VAL A 101 -20.50 -3.76 -11.72
CA VAL A 101 -21.65 -4.39 -12.37
C VAL A 101 -22.15 -3.54 -13.56
N ALA A 102 -22.05 -2.21 -13.47
CA ALA A 102 -22.45 -1.31 -14.54
C ALA A 102 -21.51 -1.40 -15.75
N ASP A 103 -20.19 -1.56 -15.51
CA ASP A 103 -19.20 -1.69 -16.58
C ASP A 103 -19.18 -3.10 -17.20
N HIS A 104 -19.53 -4.12 -16.42
CA HIS A 104 -19.60 -5.50 -16.89
C HIS A 104 -20.67 -5.73 -17.98
N ALA A 105 -21.85 -5.07 -17.87
CA ALA A 105 -22.94 -5.24 -18.84
C ALA A 105 -22.55 -4.83 -20.28
N PRO A 106 -21.91 -3.68 -20.52
CA PRO A 106 -21.37 -3.33 -21.83
C PRO A 106 -20.28 -4.30 -22.34
N LEU A 107 -19.43 -4.84 -21.45
CA LEU A 107 -18.42 -5.85 -21.83
C LEU A 107 -19.10 -7.12 -22.36
N LEU A 108 -20.14 -7.61 -21.66
CA LEU A 108 -20.93 -8.76 -22.12
C LEU A 108 -21.58 -8.50 -23.50
N ALA A 109 -22.10 -7.30 -23.73
CA ALA A 109 -22.70 -6.95 -25.02
C ALA A 109 -21.68 -7.00 -26.16
N ILE A 110 -20.45 -6.52 -25.94
CA ILE A 110 -19.38 -6.60 -26.94
C ILE A 110 -18.93 -8.03 -27.16
N ALA A 111 -18.79 -8.82 -26.09
CA ALA A 111 -18.42 -10.23 -26.21
C ALA A 111 -19.44 -11.02 -27.05
N ALA A 112 -20.74 -10.77 -26.84
CA ALA A 112 -21.82 -11.40 -27.58
C ALA A 112 -21.90 -10.98 -29.06
N ASP A 113 -21.53 -9.73 -29.40
CA ASP A 113 -21.52 -9.20 -30.78
C ASP A 113 -20.18 -9.43 -31.50
N SER A 114 -19.22 -10.01 -30.85
CA SER A 114 -17.89 -10.26 -31.40
C SER A 114 -17.94 -11.30 -32.53
N LYS A 115 -17.23 -11.00 -33.62
CA LYS A 115 -17.04 -11.98 -34.71
C LYS A 115 -16.14 -13.16 -34.29
N ARG A 116 -15.35 -12.99 -33.26
CA ARG A 116 -14.54 -14.03 -32.63
C ARG A 116 -15.23 -14.37 -31.31
N PRO A 117 -15.55 -15.64 -31.03
CA PRO A 117 -16.17 -16.00 -29.76
C PRO A 117 -15.31 -15.51 -28.59
N ILE A 118 -15.91 -14.71 -27.71
CA ILE A 118 -15.29 -14.23 -26.47
C ILE A 118 -16.11 -14.75 -25.30
N GLU A 119 -15.43 -15.43 -24.38
CA GLU A 119 -15.95 -15.78 -23.07
C GLU A 119 -15.28 -14.86 -22.03
N LEU A 120 -16.09 -14.13 -21.26
CA LEU A 120 -15.58 -13.27 -20.19
C LEU A 120 -15.48 -14.07 -18.88
N ALA A 121 -14.28 -14.16 -18.33
CA ALA A 121 -14.01 -14.85 -17.07
C ALA A 121 -13.57 -13.87 -15.98
N PRO A 122 -14.26 -13.82 -14.81
CA PRO A 122 -13.79 -13.00 -13.70
C PRO A 122 -12.48 -13.56 -13.14
N THR A 123 -11.48 -12.70 -12.99
CA THR A 123 -10.19 -13.03 -12.37
C THR A 123 -10.00 -12.23 -11.08
N LEU A 124 -9.26 -12.79 -10.15
CA LEU A 124 -8.93 -12.16 -8.87
C LEU A 124 -7.43 -12.13 -8.68
N ASP A 125 -6.95 -11.00 -8.23
CA ASP A 125 -5.61 -10.79 -7.68
C ASP A 125 -4.45 -11.24 -8.63
N MET A 126 -4.65 -11.18 -9.97
CA MET A 126 -3.64 -11.63 -10.93
C MET A 126 -2.44 -10.69 -10.99
N VAL A 127 -2.69 -9.38 -11.05
CA VAL A 127 -1.63 -8.36 -11.08
C VAL A 127 -1.20 -8.03 -9.65
N GLU A 128 -2.13 -7.99 -8.72
CA GLU A 128 -1.86 -7.77 -7.29
C GLU A 128 -0.92 -8.84 -6.72
N GLY A 129 -1.04 -10.08 -7.18
CA GLY A 129 -0.12 -11.16 -6.81
C GLY A 129 1.32 -10.92 -7.28
N LEU A 130 1.51 -10.27 -8.45
CA LEU A 130 2.83 -9.84 -8.92
C LEU A 130 3.34 -8.66 -8.07
N ARG A 131 2.51 -7.66 -7.82
CA ARG A 131 2.83 -6.48 -7.02
C ARG A 131 3.20 -6.81 -5.57
N ALA A 132 2.67 -7.90 -5.02
CA ALA A 132 2.98 -8.33 -3.65
C ALA A 132 4.49 -8.63 -3.46
N VAL A 133 5.17 -9.12 -4.49
CA VAL A 133 6.61 -9.43 -4.46
C VAL A 133 7.35 -8.36 -5.26
N LYS A 134 8.11 -7.52 -4.58
CA LYS A 134 8.77 -6.34 -5.16
C LYS A 134 10.09 -6.71 -5.83
N ASP A 135 10.36 -6.09 -6.95
CA ASP A 135 11.71 -6.12 -7.52
C ASP A 135 12.66 -5.15 -6.78
N ALA A 136 13.92 -5.13 -7.19
CA ALA A 136 14.93 -4.28 -6.57
C ALA A 136 14.66 -2.77 -6.76
N GLY A 137 14.08 -2.38 -7.90
CA GLY A 137 13.73 -1.00 -8.20
C GLY A 137 12.54 -0.51 -7.35
N GLU A 138 11.55 -1.37 -7.15
CA GLU A 138 10.39 -1.13 -6.29
C GLU A 138 10.79 -0.99 -4.81
N ILE A 139 11.68 -1.88 -4.33
CA ILE A 139 12.23 -1.80 -2.96
C ILE A 139 13.02 -0.51 -2.77
N ASP A 140 13.81 -0.09 -3.77
CA ASP A 140 14.54 1.17 -3.72
C ASP A 140 13.59 2.38 -3.69
N ALA A 141 12.50 2.39 -4.45
CA ALA A 141 11.48 3.43 -4.41
C ALA A 141 10.79 3.52 -3.04
N LEU A 142 10.43 2.37 -2.46
CA LEU A 142 9.89 2.28 -1.08
C LEU A 142 10.89 2.81 -0.04
N ALA A 143 12.17 2.45 -0.17
CA ALA A 143 13.20 2.94 0.73
C ALA A 143 13.38 4.46 0.64
N ARG A 144 13.31 5.05 -0.58
CA ARG A 144 13.31 6.52 -0.75
C ARG A 144 12.08 7.16 -0.13
N ALA A 145 10.88 6.59 -0.29
CA ALA A 145 9.67 7.10 0.32
C ALA A 145 9.76 7.07 1.86
N CYS A 146 10.27 5.99 2.45
CA CYS A 146 10.54 5.90 3.89
C CYS A 146 11.55 6.96 4.36
N ALA A 147 12.64 7.15 3.62
CA ALA A 147 13.66 8.14 3.97
C ALA A 147 13.12 9.58 3.95
N VAL A 148 12.23 9.91 3.00
CA VAL A 148 11.54 11.21 2.96
C VAL A 148 10.64 11.39 4.19
N ALA A 149 9.87 10.38 4.57
CA ALA A 149 9.00 10.43 5.75
C ALA A 149 9.81 10.56 7.05
N ASP A 150 10.87 9.76 7.22
CA ASP A 150 11.80 9.84 8.35
C ASP A 150 12.40 11.25 8.49
N ARG A 151 12.91 11.80 7.39
CA ARG A 151 13.54 13.12 7.40
C ARG A 151 12.53 14.24 7.67
N ALA A 152 11.32 14.16 7.13
CA ALA A 152 10.27 15.14 7.38
C ALA A 152 9.88 15.19 8.87
N LEU A 153 9.77 14.03 9.52
CA LEU A 153 9.50 13.95 10.95
C LEU A 153 10.67 14.49 11.79
N GLU A 154 11.90 14.15 11.44
CA GLU A 154 13.11 14.67 12.10
C GLU A 154 13.13 16.21 12.07
N GLU A 155 12.92 16.82 10.90
CA GLU A 155 12.88 18.28 10.75
C GLU A 155 11.71 18.93 11.50
N LEU A 156 10.54 18.24 11.55
CA LEU A 156 9.41 18.71 12.33
C LEU A 156 9.74 18.74 13.82
N ILE A 157 10.43 17.73 14.34
CA ILE A 157 10.87 17.65 15.74
C ILE A 157 11.92 18.72 16.04
N GLU A 158 12.96 18.85 15.20
CA GLU A 158 14.03 19.86 15.33
C GLU A 158 13.47 21.30 15.35
N ALA A 159 12.44 21.57 14.55
CA ALA A 159 11.74 22.85 14.52
C ALA A 159 10.78 23.07 15.71
N ALA A 160 10.75 22.16 16.69
CA ALA A 160 9.74 22.14 17.76
C ALA A 160 8.30 22.23 17.20
N GLY A 161 8.07 21.53 16.10
CA GLY A 161 6.77 21.52 15.41
C GLY A 161 5.69 20.74 16.16
N ILE A 162 6.06 19.84 17.05
CA ILE A 162 5.15 19.09 17.92
C ILE A 162 5.28 19.63 19.34
N ARG A 163 4.41 20.56 19.74
CA ARG A 163 4.46 21.20 21.05
C ARG A 163 3.08 21.65 21.54
N PRO A 164 2.91 21.88 22.83
CA PRO A 164 1.68 22.47 23.37
C PRO A 164 1.29 23.77 22.67
N GLY A 165 -0.02 24.00 22.48
CA GLY A 165 -0.58 25.17 21.83
C GLY A 165 -0.72 25.06 20.31
N ARG A 166 -0.07 24.09 19.63
CA ARG A 166 -0.38 23.79 18.22
C ARG A 166 -1.62 22.90 18.11
N THR A 167 -2.30 22.96 16.99
CA THR A 167 -3.44 22.07 16.71
C THR A 167 -2.98 20.82 15.96
N GLU A 168 -3.72 19.72 16.08
CA GLU A 168 -3.49 18.50 15.31
C GLU A 168 -3.37 18.81 13.81
N ARG A 169 -4.32 19.59 13.28
CA ARG A 169 -4.33 19.99 11.85
C ARG A 169 -3.08 20.79 11.46
N ALA A 170 -2.62 21.71 12.31
CA ALA A 170 -1.44 22.50 12.00
C ALA A 170 -0.16 21.64 11.99
N VAL A 171 -0.08 20.62 12.84
CA VAL A 171 1.04 19.69 12.86
C VAL A 171 1.01 18.79 11.60
N GLY A 172 -0.15 18.25 11.22
CA GLY A 172 -0.30 17.42 10.04
C GLY A 172 0.07 18.17 8.76
N LEU A 173 -0.46 19.38 8.58
CA LEU A 173 -0.13 20.21 7.40
C LEU A 173 1.37 20.57 7.31
N ASP A 174 2.03 20.83 8.44
CA ASP A 174 3.47 21.09 8.49
C ASP A 174 4.27 19.84 8.06
N LEU A 175 3.86 18.67 8.53
CA LEU A 175 4.49 17.40 8.16
C LEU A 175 4.31 17.09 6.66
N ASP A 176 3.09 17.24 6.14
CA ASP A 176 2.78 17.04 4.72
C ASP A 176 3.59 17.97 3.82
N GLN A 177 3.74 19.23 4.23
CA GLN A 177 4.54 20.20 3.49
C GLN A 177 6.01 19.81 3.46
N ARG A 178 6.59 19.36 4.57
CA ARG A 178 7.98 18.91 4.63
C ARG A 178 8.21 17.70 3.74
N MET A 179 7.32 16.71 3.75
CA MET A 179 7.43 15.56 2.83
C MET A 179 7.49 16.01 1.37
N ARG A 180 6.64 16.97 0.96
CA ARG A 180 6.68 17.53 -0.41
C ARG A 180 7.95 18.31 -0.69
N GLU A 181 8.44 19.12 0.24
CA GLU A 181 9.70 19.86 0.09
C GLU A 181 10.93 18.93 -0.02
N LEU A 182 10.85 17.74 0.58
CA LEU A 182 11.87 16.69 0.50
C LEU A 182 11.72 15.77 -0.73
N GLY A 183 10.74 16.02 -1.60
CA GLY A 183 10.62 15.36 -2.90
C GLY A 183 9.48 14.35 -3.01
N ALA A 184 8.61 14.21 -2.00
CA ALA A 184 7.37 13.46 -2.17
C ALA A 184 6.45 14.15 -3.17
N THR A 185 5.83 13.38 -4.04
CA THR A 185 4.77 13.90 -4.94
C THR A 185 3.50 14.22 -4.17
N ASP A 186 3.18 13.42 -3.14
CA ASP A 186 2.03 13.59 -2.26
C ASP A 186 2.26 12.87 -0.92
N PRO A 187 1.49 13.16 0.15
CA PRO A 187 1.33 12.21 1.25
C PRO A 187 0.79 10.88 0.73
N ALA A 188 1.25 9.78 1.33
CA ALA A 188 0.80 8.43 0.95
C ALA A 188 -0.69 8.19 1.24
N PHE A 189 -1.20 8.87 2.26
CA PHE A 189 -2.60 8.87 2.72
C PHE A 189 -2.89 10.13 3.54
N GLU A 190 -4.13 10.30 4.00
CA GLU A 190 -4.51 11.41 4.88
C GLU A 190 -3.74 11.31 6.21
N THR A 191 -2.75 12.18 6.42
CA THR A 191 -1.89 12.18 7.62
C THR A 191 -2.73 12.24 8.89
N ILE A 192 -2.49 11.31 9.81
CA ILE A 192 -3.13 11.25 11.12
C ILE A 192 -2.25 12.00 12.13
N VAL A 193 -2.84 12.97 12.83
CA VAL A 193 -2.28 13.56 14.06
C VAL A 193 -3.35 13.52 15.12
N ALA A 194 -3.10 12.79 16.19
CA ALA A 194 -4.08 12.55 17.24
C ALA A 194 -3.46 12.82 18.62
N ALA A 195 -3.99 13.84 19.34
CA ALA A 195 -3.47 14.28 20.62
C ALA A 195 -4.38 13.87 21.78
N GLY A 196 -3.80 13.57 22.95
CA GLY A 196 -4.52 13.21 24.19
C GLY A 196 -5.50 12.07 23.95
N ALA A 197 -6.77 12.26 24.30
CA ALA A 197 -7.82 11.24 24.15
C ALA A 197 -8.07 10.83 22.67
N ASN A 198 -7.81 11.72 21.71
CA ASN A 198 -7.92 11.41 20.29
C ASN A 198 -6.90 10.35 19.83
N SER A 199 -5.77 10.21 20.51
CA SER A 199 -4.77 9.18 20.20
C SER A 199 -5.31 7.76 20.39
N ALA A 200 -6.40 7.59 21.14
CA ALA A 200 -7.11 6.32 21.27
C ALA A 200 -8.01 5.97 20.07
N ILE A 201 -8.10 6.84 19.06
CA ILE A 201 -8.83 6.59 17.81
C ILE A 201 -7.82 6.15 16.77
N PRO A 202 -7.87 4.88 16.27
CA PRO A 202 -6.90 4.37 15.30
C PRO A 202 -6.78 5.26 14.06
N HIS A 203 -7.89 5.53 13.36
CA HIS A 203 -7.95 6.35 12.14
C HIS A 203 -8.56 7.72 12.42
N HIS A 204 -7.91 8.47 13.34
CA HIS A 204 -8.33 9.83 13.68
C HIS A 204 -8.00 10.81 12.57
N ARG A 205 -8.95 11.69 12.22
CA ARG A 205 -8.68 12.81 11.30
C ARG A 205 -8.25 14.04 12.08
N PRO A 206 -7.15 14.72 11.71
CA PRO A 206 -6.65 15.87 12.44
C PRO A 206 -7.70 16.99 12.56
N THR A 207 -7.95 17.42 13.77
CA THR A 207 -8.95 18.45 14.09
C THR A 207 -8.32 19.77 14.52
N GLY A 208 -9.14 20.70 15.03
CA GLY A 208 -8.69 21.89 15.73
C GLY A 208 -8.33 21.65 17.20
N ALA A 209 -8.29 20.40 17.67
CA ALA A 209 -7.85 20.08 19.02
C ALA A 209 -6.43 20.56 19.25
N VAL A 210 -6.21 21.20 20.39
CA VAL A 210 -4.93 21.80 20.75
C VAL A 210 -4.13 20.78 21.57
N LEU A 211 -2.90 20.55 21.15
CA LEU A 211 -1.95 19.73 21.88
C LEU A 211 -1.65 20.33 23.26
N ALA A 212 -1.67 19.55 24.32
CA ALA A 212 -1.45 19.96 25.68
C ALA A 212 -0.30 19.18 26.34
N ALA A 213 0.31 19.76 27.37
CA ALA A 213 1.30 19.05 28.19
C ALA A 213 0.65 17.81 28.84
N GLY A 214 1.35 16.69 28.79
CA GLY A 214 0.86 15.38 29.25
C GLY A 214 0.17 14.55 28.19
N ASP A 215 -0.10 15.10 26.99
CA ASP A 215 -0.72 14.35 25.90
C ASP A 215 0.22 13.31 25.28
N PHE A 216 -0.32 12.16 24.92
CA PHE A 216 0.22 11.43 23.79
C PHE A 216 -0.09 12.19 22.50
N VAL A 217 0.85 12.21 21.58
CA VAL A 217 0.67 12.69 20.21
C VAL A 217 1.09 11.56 19.26
N LYS A 218 0.10 10.92 18.68
CA LYS A 218 0.28 9.87 17.67
C LYS A 218 0.27 10.52 16.30
N LEU A 219 1.34 10.31 15.54
CA LEU A 219 1.45 10.67 14.13
C LEU A 219 1.54 9.38 13.32
N ASP A 220 0.70 9.28 12.30
CA ASP A 220 0.68 8.20 11.34
C ASP A 220 0.61 8.81 9.94
N PHE A 221 1.65 8.57 9.15
CA PHE A 221 1.90 9.31 7.92
C PHE A 221 2.86 8.54 7.00
N GLY A 222 2.84 8.93 5.75
CA GLY A 222 3.75 8.40 4.74
C GLY A 222 3.93 9.36 3.57
N ALA A 223 4.98 9.16 2.81
CA ALA A 223 5.31 9.90 1.61
C ALA A 223 5.09 9.02 0.37
N THR A 224 4.70 9.63 -0.75
CA THR A 224 4.66 8.98 -2.06
C THR A 224 5.85 9.43 -2.90
N VAL A 225 6.69 8.49 -3.32
CA VAL A 225 7.85 8.72 -4.19
C VAL A 225 7.80 7.74 -5.36
N ASP A 226 7.83 8.26 -6.58
CA ASP A 226 7.72 7.46 -7.82
C ASP A 226 6.49 6.52 -7.83
N GLY A 227 5.38 6.95 -7.19
CA GLY A 227 4.15 6.18 -7.05
C GLY A 227 4.14 5.19 -5.89
N TYR A 228 5.28 4.94 -5.21
CA TYR A 228 5.38 4.03 -4.06
C TYR A 228 5.12 4.78 -2.75
N HIS A 229 4.40 4.12 -1.85
CA HIS A 229 3.94 4.67 -0.57
C HIS A 229 4.79 4.18 0.58
N SER A 230 5.25 5.07 1.45
CA SER A 230 5.75 4.68 2.77
C SER A 230 4.63 4.75 3.80
N ASP A 231 4.83 4.06 4.92
CA ASP A 231 3.89 4.03 6.05
C ASP A 231 4.66 3.95 7.36
N MET A 232 4.35 4.85 8.30
CA MET A 232 5.02 4.90 9.60
C MET A 232 4.15 5.56 10.64
N THR A 233 4.01 4.90 11.81
CA THR A 233 3.43 5.53 13.01
C THR A 233 4.48 5.71 14.10
N ARG A 234 4.49 6.91 14.70
CA ARG A 234 5.20 7.20 15.96
C ARG A 234 4.28 7.89 16.95
N THR A 235 4.48 7.57 18.22
CA THR A 235 3.74 8.19 19.33
C THR A 235 4.71 8.88 20.27
N PHE A 236 4.48 10.17 20.51
CA PHE A 236 5.27 11.04 21.41
C PHE A 236 4.50 11.35 22.67
N VAL A 237 5.20 11.85 23.69
CA VAL A 237 4.59 12.45 24.90
C VAL A 237 5.05 13.89 25.02
N LEU A 238 4.13 14.81 25.29
CA LEU A 238 4.44 16.20 25.59
C LEU A 238 4.68 16.39 27.10
N GLY A 239 5.91 16.63 27.47
CA GLY A 239 6.31 16.72 28.89
C GLY A 239 6.41 15.35 29.58
N ALA A 240 6.43 15.32 30.90
CA ALA A 240 6.67 14.10 31.68
C ALA A 240 5.56 13.06 31.47
N PRO A 241 5.87 11.84 30.96
CA PRO A 241 4.87 10.79 30.81
C PRO A 241 4.38 10.25 32.15
N ALA A 242 3.07 10.00 32.27
CA ALA A 242 2.47 9.29 33.38
C ALA A 242 2.83 7.78 33.32
N ASP A 243 2.71 7.09 34.46
CA ASP A 243 3.07 5.66 34.56
C ASP A 243 2.30 4.79 33.59
N TRP A 244 0.99 5.02 33.42
CA TRP A 244 0.17 4.27 32.47
C TRP A 244 0.59 4.49 31.00
N GLN A 245 1.12 5.67 30.67
CA GLN A 245 1.64 5.97 29.34
C GLN A 245 2.91 5.17 29.07
N ARG A 246 3.81 5.13 30.03
CA ARG A 246 5.03 4.30 29.93
C ARG A 246 4.68 2.83 29.80
N GLU A 247 3.71 2.35 30.60
CA GLU A 247 3.27 0.96 30.59
C GLU A 247 2.77 0.54 29.21
N ILE A 248 1.74 1.21 28.64
CA ILE A 248 1.19 0.81 27.35
C ILE A 248 2.16 1.04 26.20
N TYR A 249 3.04 2.06 26.30
CA TYR A 249 4.08 2.29 25.28
C TYR A 249 5.05 1.11 25.22
N LEU A 250 5.53 0.64 26.36
CA LEU A 250 6.44 -0.50 26.44
C LEU A 250 5.79 -1.79 25.94
N VAL A 251 4.52 -2.02 26.25
CA VAL A 251 3.76 -3.18 25.75
C VAL A 251 3.68 -3.14 24.22
N VAL A 252 3.34 -1.99 23.63
CA VAL A 252 3.25 -1.84 22.18
C VAL A 252 4.63 -1.97 21.51
N GLN A 253 5.68 -1.41 22.11
CA GLN A 253 7.06 -1.54 21.61
C GLN A 253 7.54 -3.01 21.62
N GLN A 254 7.22 -3.77 22.66
CA GLN A 254 7.52 -5.20 22.74
C GLN A 254 6.73 -6.00 21.71
N ALA A 255 5.44 -5.68 21.53
CA ALA A 255 4.59 -6.30 20.52
C ALA A 255 5.10 -6.02 19.09
N GLN A 256 5.51 -4.78 18.80
CA GLN A 256 6.11 -4.43 17.51
C GLN A 256 7.40 -5.21 17.26
N THR A 257 8.23 -5.35 18.28
CA THR A 257 9.46 -6.16 18.19
C THR A 257 9.14 -7.63 17.94
N ALA A 258 8.16 -8.22 18.64
CA ALA A 258 7.74 -9.60 18.46
C ALA A 258 7.17 -9.86 17.05
N GLY A 259 6.28 -8.98 16.56
CA GLY A 259 5.75 -9.04 15.21
C GLY A 259 6.84 -8.96 14.16
N ARG A 260 7.75 -8.00 14.28
CA ARG A 260 8.89 -7.84 13.37
C ARG A 260 9.80 -9.07 13.34
N LEU A 261 10.08 -9.68 14.47
CA LEU A 261 10.91 -10.90 14.55
C LEU A 261 10.17 -12.14 13.98
N ALA A 262 8.85 -12.13 13.99
CA ALA A 262 8.03 -13.18 13.38
C ALA A 262 7.93 -13.04 11.85
N CYS A 263 8.18 -11.84 11.29
CA CYS A 263 8.22 -11.61 9.84
C CYS A 263 9.42 -12.32 9.22
N ARG A 264 9.19 -13.55 8.73
CA ARG A 264 10.20 -14.38 8.07
C ARG A 264 9.59 -15.17 6.92
N VAL A 265 10.43 -15.57 5.99
CA VAL A 265 10.02 -16.44 4.88
C VAL A 265 9.33 -17.71 5.41
N GLY A 266 8.18 -18.04 4.85
CA GLY A 266 7.35 -19.20 5.20
C GLY A 266 6.41 -18.99 6.39
N ALA A 267 6.50 -17.88 7.13
CA ALA A 267 5.49 -17.52 8.14
C ALA A 267 4.19 -17.07 7.47
N THR A 268 3.05 -17.40 8.07
CA THR A 268 1.76 -16.88 7.64
C THR A 268 1.45 -15.52 8.28
N GLY A 269 0.61 -14.70 7.62
CA GLY A 269 0.15 -13.45 8.21
C GLY A 269 -0.54 -13.63 9.57
N ALA A 270 -1.23 -14.75 9.77
CA ALA A 270 -1.84 -15.11 11.06
C ALA A 270 -0.80 -15.40 12.16
N GLU A 271 0.28 -16.12 11.84
CA GLU A 271 1.36 -16.41 12.81
C GLU A 271 2.09 -15.12 13.22
N ILE A 272 2.29 -14.19 12.27
CA ILE A 272 2.96 -12.91 12.54
C ILE A 272 2.05 -12.02 13.39
N ASP A 273 0.76 -11.93 13.08
CA ASP A 273 -0.23 -11.19 13.89
C ASP A 273 -0.29 -11.76 15.32
N ALA A 274 -0.35 -13.10 15.46
CA ALA A 274 -0.40 -13.76 16.77
C ALA A 274 0.82 -13.39 17.63
N ALA A 275 2.02 -13.39 17.07
CA ALA A 275 3.24 -13.08 17.80
C ALA A 275 3.21 -11.70 18.49
N ALA A 276 2.66 -10.68 17.82
CA ALA A 276 2.51 -9.35 18.41
C ALA A 276 1.29 -9.25 19.31
N ARG A 277 0.19 -9.86 18.91
CA ARG A 277 -1.10 -9.81 19.61
C ARG A 277 -1.06 -10.51 20.95
N ASP A 278 -0.32 -11.62 21.07
CA ASP A 278 -0.17 -12.36 22.31
C ASP A 278 0.54 -11.51 23.38
N VAL A 279 1.58 -10.74 23.00
CA VAL A 279 2.25 -9.80 23.90
C VAL A 279 1.26 -8.78 24.50
N ILE A 280 0.39 -8.22 23.66
CA ILE A 280 -0.62 -7.23 24.10
C ILE A 280 -1.68 -7.92 24.98
N SER A 281 -2.08 -9.14 24.62
CA SER A 281 -3.11 -9.90 25.34
C SER A 281 -2.62 -10.36 26.70
N ASP A 282 -1.39 -10.85 26.79
CA ASP A 282 -0.75 -11.27 28.07
C ASP A 282 -0.55 -10.10 29.04
N ALA A 283 -0.36 -8.89 28.50
CA ALA A 283 -0.34 -7.65 29.28
C ALA A 283 -1.74 -7.16 29.71
N GLY A 284 -2.83 -7.86 29.31
CA GLY A 284 -4.21 -7.53 29.68
C GLY A 284 -4.89 -6.52 28.74
N TYR A 285 -4.27 -6.15 27.61
CA TYR A 285 -4.79 -5.15 26.66
C TYR A 285 -5.33 -5.77 25.36
N GLY A 286 -5.58 -7.08 25.30
CA GLY A 286 -6.06 -7.78 24.09
C GLY A 286 -7.27 -7.14 23.39
N PRO A 287 -8.36 -6.79 24.12
CA PRO A 287 -9.50 -6.10 23.53
C PRO A 287 -9.22 -4.69 22.99
N GLN A 288 -8.13 -4.06 23.40
CA GLN A 288 -7.73 -2.72 23.00
C GLN A 288 -6.84 -2.70 21.75
N PHE A 289 -6.53 -3.86 21.19
CA PHE A 289 -5.89 -4.01 19.86
C PHE A 289 -6.91 -4.56 18.87
N SER A 290 -7.58 -3.66 18.15
CA SER A 290 -8.81 -3.94 17.40
C SER A 290 -8.64 -4.14 15.89
N HIS A 291 -7.42 -3.99 15.34
CA HIS A 291 -7.13 -4.15 13.91
C HIS A 291 -6.13 -5.27 13.64
N GLY A 292 -5.81 -5.53 12.38
CA GLY A 292 -4.72 -6.42 11.98
C GLY A 292 -3.36 -5.85 12.37
N LEU A 293 -2.35 -6.69 12.41
CA LEU A 293 -0.99 -6.26 12.74
C LEU A 293 -0.35 -5.43 11.61
N GLY A 294 -0.80 -5.59 10.37
CA GLY A 294 -0.22 -4.87 9.24
C GLY A 294 -0.69 -5.39 7.88
N HIS A 295 -0.10 -4.84 6.85
CA HIS A 295 -0.47 -5.07 5.45
C HIS A 295 0.73 -4.92 4.52
N GLY A 296 0.59 -5.35 3.27
CA GLY A 296 1.52 -5.04 2.20
C GLY A 296 1.46 -3.55 1.85
N VAL A 297 2.59 -3.01 1.44
CA VAL A 297 2.73 -1.62 1.00
C VAL A 297 3.51 -1.56 -0.31
N GLY A 298 3.10 -0.66 -1.21
CA GLY A 298 3.71 -0.52 -2.54
C GLY A 298 3.10 0.63 -3.33
N LEU A 299 2.60 0.35 -4.53
CA LEU A 299 1.84 1.32 -5.34
C LEU A 299 0.48 1.66 -4.73
N GLN A 300 0.00 0.85 -3.79
CA GLN A 300 -1.11 1.19 -2.91
C GLN A 300 -0.62 1.19 -1.47
N ILE A 301 -1.25 2.05 -0.65
CA ILE A 301 -0.96 2.08 0.78
C ILE A 301 -1.34 0.75 1.45
N HIS A 302 -2.48 0.19 1.09
CA HIS A 302 -2.92 -1.13 1.53
C HIS A 302 -2.97 -2.10 0.35
N GLU A 303 -2.07 -3.08 0.33
CA GLU A 303 -2.09 -4.17 -0.66
C GLU A 303 -1.75 -5.51 -0.01
N ALA A 304 -1.70 -6.57 -0.80
CA ALA A 304 -1.27 -7.88 -0.30
C ALA A 304 0.24 -7.89 0.07
N PRO A 305 0.63 -8.69 1.06
CA PRO A 305 -0.17 -9.58 1.90
C PRO A 305 -0.81 -8.90 3.13
N SER A 306 -1.81 -9.52 3.74
CA SER A 306 -2.38 -9.07 5.02
C SER A 306 -1.70 -9.77 6.20
N LEU A 307 -1.40 -9.03 7.26
CA LEU A 307 -0.96 -9.55 8.57
C LEU A 307 -2.11 -9.37 9.57
N ALA A 308 -2.96 -10.41 9.71
CA ALA A 308 -4.17 -10.36 10.52
C ALA A 308 -4.51 -11.77 11.06
N ARG A 309 -5.39 -11.86 12.06
CA ARG A 309 -5.74 -13.08 12.81
C ARG A 309 -6.02 -14.33 11.94
N GLU A 310 -6.63 -14.14 10.79
CA GLU A 310 -7.06 -15.25 9.92
C GLU A 310 -6.38 -15.22 8.55
N SER A 311 -5.31 -14.41 8.40
CA SER A 311 -4.62 -14.30 7.12
C SER A 311 -3.82 -15.55 6.77
N PRO A 312 -4.16 -16.24 5.69
CA PRO A 312 -3.40 -17.38 5.21
C PRO A 312 -2.18 -16.98 4.37
N SER A 313 -1.98 -15.69 4.12
CA SER A 313 -0.91 -15.19 3.25
C SER A 313 0.45 -15.62 3.78
N MET A 314 1.18 -16.38 2.99
CA MET A 314 2.53 -16.85 3.34
C MET A 314 3.57 -15.84 2.89
N MET A 315 4.48 -15.47 3.78
CA MET A 315 5.57 -14.55 3.47
C MET A 315 6.59 -15.21 2.56
N VAL A 316 6.93 -14.53 1.48
CA VAL A 316 8.03 -14.88 0.58
C VAL A 316 9.05 -13.75 0.52
N PRO A 317 10.28 -14.00 0.03
CA PRO A 317 11.27 -12.94 -0.14
C PRO A 317 10.72 -11.77 -0.95
N ASP A 318 11.18 -10.57 -0.63
CA ASP A 318 10.90 -9.30 -1.28
C ASP A 318 9.44 -8.80 -1.17
N MET A 319 8.62 -9.43 -0.34
CA MET A 319 7.38 -8.81 0.14
C MET A 319 7.69 -7.65 1.08
N CYS A 320 7.02 -6.51 0.87
CA CYS A 320 7.11 -5.34 1.73
C CYS A 320 5.84 -5.21 2.55
N VAL A 321 5.98 -5.14 3.89
CA VAL A 321 4.84 -5.12 4.81
C VAL A 321 5.04 -4.14 5.95
N THR A 322 3.94 -3.66 6.54
CA THR A 322 3.93 -2.89 7.79
C THR A 322 3.83 -3.82 9.00
N VAL A 323 4.32 -3.37 10.16
CA VAL A 323 4.14 -4.02 11.47
C VAL A 323 3.78 -2.93 12.47
N GLU A 324 2.48 -2.85 12.82
CA GLU A 324 1.85 -1.68 13.44
C GLU A 324 0.95 -2.00 14.65
N PRO A 325 1.39 -2.76 15.66
CA PRO A 325 0.54 -3.02 16.80
C PRO A 325 0.18 -1.73 17.54
N GLY A 326 -1.00 -1.71 18.17
CA GLY A 326 -1.47 -0.57 18.93
C GLY A 326 -2.34 -0.95 20.13
N VAL A 327 -2.35 -0.10 21.16
CA VAL A 327 -3.25 -0.17 22.31
C VAL A 327 -4.01 1.14 22.40
N TYR A 328 -5.34 1.07 22.38
CA TYR A 328 -6.23 2.22 22.37
C TYR A 328 -7.16 2.18 23.57
N LEU A 329 -7.06 3.19 24.48
CA LEU A 329 -7.84 3.33 25.69
C LEU A 329 -8.86 4.47 25.52
N PRO A 330 -10.12 4.18 25.13
CA PRO A 330 -11.12 5.20 24.81
C PRO A 330 -11.25 6.27 25.91
N GLY A 331 -11.21 7.54 25.51
CA GLY A 331 -11.29 8.69 26.42
C GLY A 331 -10.01 8.99 27.20
N ARG A 332 -8.96 8.19 27.04
CA ARG A 332 -7.70 8.35 27.78
C ARG A 332 -6.50 8.61 26.86
N GLY A 333 -6.30 7.79 25.86
CA GLY A 333 -5.22 7.88 24.88
C GLY A 333 -4.82 6.53 24.33
N GLY A 334 -3.95 6.52 23.32
CA GLY A 334 -3.48 5.30 22.68
C GLY A 334 -2.09 5.45 22.10
N VAL A 335 -1.47 4.31 21.83
CA VAL A 335 -0.15 4.17 21.22
C VAL A 335 -0.25 3.25 20.02
N ARG A 336 0.39 3.62 18.91
CA ARG A 336 0.78 2.75 17.81
C ARG A 336 2.25 3.00 17.51
N ILE A 337 2.98 1.94 17.20
CA ILE A 337 4.37 1.99 16.76
C ILE A 337 4.44 1.11 15.52
N GLU A 338 4.86 1.68 14.43
CA GLU A 338 4.83 1.05 13.12
C GLU A 338 6.12 1.24 12.35
N ASP A 339 6.55 0.20 11.68
CA ASP A 339 7.58 0.25 10.66
C ASP A 339 7.10 -0.41 9.37
N SER A 340 7.50 0.15 8.24
CA SER A 340 7.55 -0.54 6.95
C SER A 340 8.88 -1.25 6.77
N GLY A 341 8.86 -2.44 6.18
CA GLY A 341 10.07 -3.20 5.91
C GLY A 341 9.87 -4.30 4.87
N VAL A 342 10.97 -4.90 4.45
CA VAL A 342 11.03 -5.94 3.42
C VAL A 342 11.46 -7.29 4.02
N ILE A 343 10.79 -8.36 3.61
CA ILE A 343 11.18 -9.74 3.92
C ILE A 343 12.37 -10.12 3.03
N ARG A 344 13.50 -10.48 3.61
CA ARG A 344 14.73 -10.83 2.86
C ARG A 344 14.86 -12.33 2.67
N ALA A 345 15.56 -12.72 1.61
CA ALA A 345 15.80 -14.12 1.28
C ALA A 345 16.57 -14.90 2.37
N ASP A 346 17.36 -14.21 3.21
CA ASP A 346 18.01 -14.79 4.40
C ASP A 346 17.05 -15.12 5.55
N GLY A 347 15.74 -14.79 5.36
CA GLY A 347 14.67 -15.04 6.30
C GLY A 347 14.41 -13.91 7.30
N GLY A 348 15.16 -12.79 7.22
CA GLY A 348 14.98 -11.63 8.10
C GLY A 348 14.00 -10.59 7.57
N TYR A 349 13.53 -9.73 8.47
CA TYR A 349 12.78 -8.52 8.15
C TYR A 349 13.71 -7.30 8.22
N TYR A 350 13.95 -6.69 7.07
CA TYR A 350 14.78 -5.49 6.97
C TYR A 350 13.88 -4.24 7.03
N VAL A 351 14.07 -3.44 8.09
CA VAL A 351 13.27 -2.23 8.34
C VAL A 351 13.71 -1.12 7.41
N LEU A 352 12.77 -0.50 6.70
CA LEU A 352 13.02 0.64 5.80
C LEU A 352 12.88 1.98 6.53
N THR A 353 11.94 2.10 7.48
CA THR A 353 11.76 3.29 8.33
C THR A 353 12.80 3.33 9.46
N GLN A 354 13.52 4.43 9.62
CA GLN A 354 14.67 4.50 10.53
C GLN A 354 14.41 5.31 11.81
N THR A 355 13.32 6.07 11.89
CA THR A 355 12.96 6.85 13.09
C THR A 355 12.88 5.97 14.33
N SER A 356 13.50 6.41 15.43
CA SER A 356 13.54 5.68 16.71
C SER A 356 12.13 5.28 17.21
N LYS A 357 12.06 4.09 17.79
CA LYS A 357 10.87 3.53 18.46
C LYS A 357 10.91 3.69 19.99
N GLU A 358 11.93 4.35 20.50
CA GLU A 358 11.98 4.66 21.92
C GLU A 358 10.96 5.76 22.27
N LEU A 359 10.46 5.72 23.52
CA LEU A 359 9.53 6.75 24.00
C LEU A 359 10.21 8.11 23.97
N CYS A 360 9.86 8.93 22.98
CA CYS A 360 10.39 10.28 22.85
C CYS A 360 9.49 11.27 23.61
N VAL A 361 10.12 12.03 24.51
CA VAL A 361 9.48 13.09 25.30
C VAL A 361 9.83 14.43 24.67
N LEU A 362 8.81 15.16 24.23
CA LEU A 362 8.94 16.49 23.66
C LEU A 362 8.56 17.56 24.69
N ALA A 363 9.15 18.76 24.57
CA ALA A 363 8.97 19.85 25.52
C ALA A 363 7.72 20.72 25.22
#